data_3492a2d82bef1e701c8c492b562cc53f
#
_entry.id   3492a2d82bef1e701c8c492b562cc53f
#
_cell.length_a   1.000
_cell.length_b   1.000
_cell.length_c   1.000
_cell.angle_alpha   90.00
_cell.angle_beta   90.00
_cell.angle_gamma   90.00
#
_symmetry.space_group_name_H-M   'P 1'
#
loop_
_entity.id
_entity.type
_entity.pdbx_description
1 polymer ?
#
loop_
_entity_poly.entity_id
_entity_poly.type
_entity_poly.pdbx_seq_one_letter_code
_entity_poly.pdbx_strand_id
1 'polypeptide(L)'
;MVAIKIEDVKSFTSQLFLKESFDGFLLKEAEIVTFGTVTVDGRLRRGYFLPRELEELGEGAYGPWRLWRPHFFDLIKGKRLPERFRIVLQASKKRTEEFCSRLGFAQENLPVLYLNIRYEDGTLYCITGLSLNFFTLDKTIEQEWDRQGEVLLKEMGIACTGQQGFSSSLEEAVPPLTGGERTEG
;
A
#
# COMPACT_ATOMS: atom_id res chain seq x y z
N MET A 1 -12.39 0.41 6.97
CA MET A 1 -11.56 1.34 6.15
C MET A 1 -11.56 2.70 6.79
N VAL A 2 -10.41 3.26 7.07
CA VAL A 2 -10.23 4.60 7.66
C VAL A 2 -9.31 5.44 6.77
N ALA A 3 -9.65 6.71 6.57
CA ALA A 3 -8.78 7.68 5.93
C ALA A 3 -8.07 8.49 7.02
N ILE A 4 -6.76 8.41 7.03
CA ILE A 4 -5.90 9.07 7.99
C ILE A 4 -5.26 10.26 7.28
N LYS A 5 -5.66 11.47 7.68
CA LYS A 5 -5.05 12.70 7.16
C LYS A 5 -3.66 12.89 7.76
N ILE A 6 -2.69 13.14 6.94
CA ILE A 6 -1.31 13.40 7.34
C ILE A 6 -1.10 14.90 7.48
N GLU A 7 -0.74 15.34 8.67
CA GLU A 7 -0.50 16.77 8.96
C GLU A 7 0.91 17.19 8.56
N ASP A 8 1.90 16.32 8.74
CA ASP A 8 3.28 16.55 8.33
C ASP A 8 3.62 15.75 7.05
N VAL A 9 3.24 16.31 5.90
CA VAL A 9 3.48 15.72 4.58
C VAL A 9 4.98 15.51 4.32
N LYS A 10 5.84 16.44 4.77
CA LYS A 10 7.29 16.33 4.58
C LYS A 10 7.89 15.16 5.35
N SER A 11 7.51 14.99 6.60
CA SER A 11 7.96 13.87 7.41
C SER A 11 7.48 12.55 6.82
N PHE A 12 6.21 12.46 6.43
CA PHE A 12 5.63 11.27 5.81
C PHE A 12 6.34 10.89 4.51
N THR A 13 6.54 11.84 3.59
CA THR A 13 7.21 11.57 2.31
C THR A 13 8.67 11.17 2.51
N SER A 14 9.34 11.71 3.53
CA SER A 14 10.68 11.25 3.92
C SER A 14 10.67 9.79 4.39
N GLN A 15 9.70 9.40 5.22
CA GLN A 15 9.54 8.01 5.66
C GLN A 15 9.24 7.07 4.48
N LEU A 16 8.35 7.50 3.57
CA LEU A 16 7.90 6.69 2.44
C LEU A 16 9.01 6.46 1.41
N PHE A 17 9.74 7.52 0.99
CA PHE A 17 10.65 7.46 -0.15
C PHE A 17 12.12 7.33 0.22
N LEU A 18 12.53 7.77 1.42
CA LEU A 18 13.95 7.80 1.80
C LEU A 18 14.31 6.78 2.88
N LYS A 19 13.36 6.39 3.73
CA LYS A 19 13.60 5.46 4.84
C LYS A 19 13.03 4.07 4.56
N GLU A 20 13.32 3.12 5.44
CA GLU A 20 12.93 1.72 5.33
C GLU A 20 11.57 1.40 5.99
N SER A 21 10.87 2.44 6.45
CA SER A 21 9.66 2.32 7.25
C SER A 21 8.53 1.54 6.56
N PHE A 22 8.48 1.59 5.23
CA PHE A 22 7.50 0.88 4.40
C PHE A 22 8.07 -0.35 3.68
N ASP A 23 9.30 -0.79 3.97
CA ASP A 23 9.93 -1.93 3.29
C ASP A 23 9.26 -3.28 3.58
N GLY A 24 8.43 -3.36 4.62
CA GLY A 24 7.55 -4.51 4.90
C GLY A 24 6.31 -4.59 3.98
N PHE A 25 6.19 -3.71 3.00
CA PHE A 25 5.11 -3.68 2.02
C PHE A 25 5.61 -3.97 0.61
N LEU A 26 4.68 -4.40 -0.24
CA LEU A 26 4.85 -4.63 -1.66
C LEU A 26 4.14 -3.51 -2.42
N LEU A 27 4.69 -3.06 -3.55
CA LEU A 27 3.98 -2.16 -4.44
C LEU A 27 2.95 -2.96 -5.24
N LYS A 28 1.67 -2.62 -5.14
CA LYS A 28 0.63 -3.15 -6.02
C LYS A 28 0.55 -2.33 -7.31
N GLU A 29 0.34 -1.04 -7.17
CA GLU A 29 0.26 -0.08 -8.27
C GLU A 29 0.58 1.33 -7.79
N ALA A 30 0.98 2.19 -8.72
CA ALA A 30 1.12 3.61 -8.43
C ALA A 30 0.86 4.46 -9.68
N GLU A 31 0.40 5.69 -9.42
CA GLU A 31 0.31 6.77 -10.39
C GLU A 31 0.94 8.03 -9.80
N ILE A 32 1.79 8.68 -10.57
CA ILE A 32 2.38 9.97 -10.21
C ILE A 32 2.18 10.94 -11.37
N VAL A 33 1.64 12.11 -11.07
CA VAL A 33 1.41 13.19 -12.02
C VAL A 33 2.32 14.37 -11.67
N THR A 34 3.24 14.68 -12.60
CA THR A 34 4.14 15.82 -12.52
C THR A 34 3.96 16.67 -13.79
N PHE A 35 4.97 16.80 -14.65
CA PHE A 35 4.84 17.36 -16.00
C PHE A 35 4.22 16.35 -16.99
N GLY A 36 4.02 15.13 -16.56
CA GLY A 36 3.39 14.03 -17.27
C GLY A 36 2.89 12.99 -16.25
N THR A 37 2.17 11.99 -16.71
CA THR A 37 1.67 10.91 -15.88
C THR A 37 2.54 9.67 -16.03
N VAL A 38 2.99 9.12 -14.90
CA VAL A 38 3.71 7.85 -14.81
C VAL A 38 2.86 6.86 -14.03
N THR A 39 2.51 5.76 -14.66
CA THR A 39 1.80 4.63 -14.04
C THR A 39 2.73 3.43 -13.90
N VAL A 40 2.64 2.75 -12.77
CA VAL A 40 3.45 1.57 -12.47
C VAL A 40 2.56 0.43 -12.02
N ASP A 41 2.67 -0.72 -12.71
CA ASP A 41 2.20 -2.02 -12.23
C ASP A 41 3.33 -2.66 -11.41
N GLY A 42 3.08 -2.91 -10.13
CA GLY A 42 4.08 -3.46 -9.20
C GLY A 42 4.35 -4.96 -9.38
N ARG A 43 3.70 -5.63 -10.34
CA ARG A 43 3.90 -7.06 -10.61
C ARG A 43 5.33 -7.35 -11.06
N LEU A 44 5.96 -8.34 -10.44
CA LEU A 44 7.30 -8.78 -10.79
C LEU A 44 7.30 -9.52 -12.13
N ARG A 45 8.17 -9.10 -13.02
CA ARG A 45 8.55 -9.84 -14.23
C ARG A 45 9.67 -10.82 -13.85
N ARG A 46 9.31 -12.00 -13.36
CA ARG A 46 10.26 -12.96 -12.77
C ARG A 46 11.39 -13.34 -13.74
N GLY A 47 11.14 -13.39 -15.05
CA GLY A 47 12.15 -13.64 -16.07
C GLY A 47 13.23 -12.56 -16.23
N TYR A 48 13.07 -11.40 -15.58
CA TYR A 48 14.06 -10.33 -15.56
C TYR A 48 15.18 -10.57 -14.53
N PHE A 49 14.88 -11.32 -13.49
CA PHE A 49 15.76 -11.53 -12.34
C PHE A 49 16.58 -12.80 -12.48
N LEU A 50 17.80 -12.80 -11.91
CA LEU A 50 18.61 -13.99 -11.75
C LEU A 50 17.98 -14.92 -10.67
N PRO A 51 18.21 -16.25 -10.74
CA PRO A 51 17.64 -17.19 -9.76
C PRO A 51 17.93 -16.80 -8.30
N ARG A 52 19.12 -16.33 -8.00
CA ARG A 52 19.52 -15.89 -6.64
C ARG A 52 18.71 -14.67 -6.17
N GLU A 53 18.45 -13.72 -7.07
CA GLU A 53 17.63 -12.53 -6.75
C GLU A 53 16.18 -12.93 -6.48
N LEU A 54 15.66 -13.93 -7.21
CA LEU A 54 14.31 -14.46 -6.99
C LEU A 54 14.15 -15.15 -5.64
N GLU A 55 15.20 -15.82 -5.13
CA GLU A 55 15.20 -16.40 -3.79
C GLU A 55 15.03 -15.31 -2.73
N GLU A 56 15.72 -14.17 -2.88
CA GLU A 56 15.60 -13.01 -1.97
C GLU A 56 14.25 -12.30 -2.06
N LEU A 57 13.62 -12.28 -3.24
CA LEU A 57 12.32 -11.66 -3.48
C LEU A 57 11.15 -12.52 -3.03
N GLY A 58 11.36 -13.83 -2.88
CA GLY A 58 10.31 -14.80 -2.52
C GLY A 58 9.31 -15.07 -3.66
N GLU A 59 8.21 -15.75 -3.33
CA GLU A 59 7.22 -16.22 -4.32
C GLU A 59 6.10 -15.21 -4.62
N GLY A 60 6.13 -14.02 -4.05
CA GLY A 60 5.09 -13.00 -4.21
C GLY A 60 4.92 -12.53 -5.67
N ALA A 61 3.70 -12.17 -6.05
CA ALA A 61 3.39 -11.61 -7.36
C ALA A 61 3.89 -10.17 -7.52
N TYR A 62 4.00 -9.42 -6.43
CA TYR A 62 4.35 -8.00 -6.41
C TYR A 62 5.74 -7.76 -5.84
N GLY A 63 6.43 -6.75 -6.37
CA GLY A 63 7.76 -6.35 -5.92
C GLY A 63 7.74 -5.61 -4.59
N PRO A 64 8.75 -5.86 -3.70
CA PRO A 64 8.85 -5.11 -2.46
C PRO A 64 9.06 -3.61 -2.72
N TRP A 65 8.45 -2.77 -1.86
CA TRP A 65 8.52 -1.31 -1.97
C TRP A 65 9.96 -0.79 -2.05
N ARG A 66 10.89 -1.41 -1.36
CA ARG A 66 12.33 -1.05 -1.37
C ARG A 66 12.96 -1.01 -2.76
N LEU A 67 12.45 -1.80 -3.73
CA LEU A 67 12.94 -1.77 -5.11
C LEU A 67 12.43 -0.54 -5.87
N TRP A 68 11.24 -0.08 -5.54
CA TRP A 68 10.53 0.97 -6.26
C TRP A 68 10.80 2.37 -5.72
N ARG A 69 10.93 2.50 -4.39
CA ARG A 69 11.03 3.81 -3.71
C ARG A 69 12.12 4.75 -4.27
N PRO A 70 13.33 4.29 -4.66
CA PRO A 70 14.32 5.19 -5.23
C PRO A 70 13.88 5.78 -6.57
N HIS A 71 13.22 5.00 -7.42
CA HIS A 71 12.70 5.45 -8.70
C HIS A 71 11.57 6.47 -8.52
N PHE A 72 10.69 6.24 -7.57
CA PHE A 72 9.63 7.20 -7.24
C PHE A 72 10.20 8.49 -6.65
N PHE A 73 11.20 8.38 -5.79
CA PHE A 73 11.88 9.56 -5.27
C PHE A 73 12.48 10.41 -6.38
N ASP A 74 13.10 9.78 -7.37
CA ASP A 74 13.66 10.48 -8.54
C ASP A 74 12.60 11.20 -9.38
N LEU A 75 11.38 10.67 -9.44
CA LEU A 75 10.26 11.30 -10.14
C LEU A 75 9.71 12.53 -9.40
N ILE A 76 9.72 12.51 -8.06
CA ILE A 76 9.10 13.57 -7.24
C ILE A 76 10.10 14.59 -6.72
N LYS A 77 11.41 14.27 -6.70
CA LYS A 77 12.43 15.20 -6.24
C LYS A 77 12.54 16.38 -7.21
N GLY A 78 12.64 17.56 -6.68
CA GLY A 78 12.83 18.78 -7.48
C GLY A 78 12.27 20.01 -6.82
N LYS A 79 12.24 21.11 -7.58
CA LYS A 79 11.75 22.40 -7.09
C LYS A 79 10.22 22.50 -7.10
N ARG A 80 9.55 21.63 -7.86
CA ARG A 80 8.09 21.59 -7.97
C ARG A 80 7.57 20.29 -7.37
N LEU A 81 6.57 20.41 -6.53
CA LEU A 81 5.84 19.24 -6.01
C LEU A 81 5.07 18.55 -7.15
N PRO A 82 4.84 17.24 -7.06
CA PRO A 82 3.90 16.57 -7.96
C PRO A 82 2.51 17.19 -7.80
N GLU A 83 1.73 17.21 -8.88
CA GLU A 83 0.34 17.65 -8.85
C GLU A 83 -0.48 16.71 -7.96
N ARG A 84 -0.32 15.40 -8.19
CA ARG A 84 -0.89 14.35 -7.36
C ARG A 84 -0.07 13.06 -7.47
N PHE A 85 -0.23 12.21 -6.48
CA PHE A 85 0.19 10.81 -6.61
C PHE A 85 -0.75 9.89 -5.83
N ARG A 86 -0.86 8.67 -6.32
CA ARG A 86 -1.54 7.56 -5.67
C ARG A 86 -0.60 6.35 -5.66
N ILE A 87 -0.39 5.78 -4.49
CA ILE A 87 0.47 4.60 -4.30
C ILE A 87 -0.33 3.59 -3.49
N VAL A 88 -0.52 2.40 -4.02
CA VAL A 88 -1.18 1.28 -3.35
C VAL A 88 -0.12 0.29 -2.90
N LEU A 89 0.07 0.21 -1.59
CA LEU A 89 0.96 -0.74 -0.95
C LEU A 89 0.14 -1.90 -0.38
N GLN A 90 0.62 -3.12 -0.59
CA GLN A 90 0.08 -4.34 -0.02
C GLN A 90 1.02 -4.83 1.08
N ALA A 91 0.49 -5.22 2.24
CA ALA A 91 1.31 -5.85 3.27
C ALA A 91 1.94 -7.15 2.72
N SER A 92 3.21 -7.38 3.04
CA SER A 92 3.86 -8.65 2.70
C SER A 92 3.17 -9.82 3.42
N LYS A 93 3.33 -11.03 2.90
CA LYS A 93 2.79 -12.25 3.52
C LYS A 93 3.19 -12.34 5.00
N LYS A 94 4.48 -12.16 5.29
CA LYS A 94 5.02 -12.18 6.65
C LYS A 94 4.30 -11.17 7.57
N ARG A 95 4.12 -9.93 7.11
CA ARG A 95 3.44 -8.88 7.87
C ARG A 95 1.98 -9.20 8.12
N THR A 96 1.31 -9.78 7.14
CA THR A 96 -0.09 -10.21 7.27
C THR A 96 -0.22 -11.37 8.26
N GLU A 97 0.69 -12.36 8.20
CA GLU A 97 0.73 -13.49 9.13
C GLU A 97 0.96 -13.02 10.57
N GLU A 98 1.91 -12.11 10.79
CA GLU A 98 2.18 -11.51 12.11
C GLU A 98 0.97 -10.72 12.66
N PHE A 99 0.27 -10.00 11.78
CA PHE A 99 -0.95 -9.28 12.13
C PHE A 99 -2.07 -10.25 12.53
N CYS A 100 -2.36 -11.25 11.71
CA CYS A 100 -3.42 -12.23 11.96
C CYS A 100 -3.15 -13.10 13.20
N SER A 101 -1.89 -13.49 13.41
CA SER A 101 -1.49 -14.29 14.58
C SER A 101 -1.76 -13.56 15.89
N ARG A 102 -1.55 -12.25 15.94
CA ARG A 102 -1.87 -11.43 17.13
C ARG A 102 -3.36 -11.39 17.45
N LEU A 103 -4.21 -11.59 16.44
CA LEU A 103 -5.66 -11.61 16.58
C LEU A 103 -6.24 -13.02 16.77
N GLY A 104 -5.39 -14.06 16.74
CA GLY A 104 -5.83 -15.45 16.85
C GLY A 104 -6.52 -16.00 15.59
N PHE A 105 -6.36 -15.34 14.43
CA PHE A 105 -6.92 -15.85 13.17
C PHE A 105 -6.07 -16.97 12.59
N ALA A 106 -6.76 -17.99 12.05
CA ALA A 106 -6.12 -19.12 11.39
C ALA A 106 -5.40 -18.69 10.08
N GLN A 107 -4.23 -19.28 9.81
CA GLN A 107 -3.39 -18.93 8.68
C GLN A 107 -3.93 -19.40 7.31
N GLU A 108 -5.00 -20.19 7.27
CA GLU A 108 -5.51 -20.78 6.04
C GLU A 108 -6.19 -19.79 5.09
N ASN A 109 -6.71 -18.68 5.62
CA ASN A 109 -7.44 -17.66 4.87
C ASN A 109 -6.95 -16.26 5.22
N LEU A 110 -5.71 -15.97 4.87
CA LEU A 110 -5.15 -14.66 5.16
C LEU A 110 -5.83 -13.56 4.32
N PRO A 111 -6.20 -12.42 4.95
CA PRO A 111 -6.67 -11.24 4.24
C PRO A 111 -5.54 -10.62 3.41
N VAL A 112 -5.92 -9.83 2.42
CA VAL A 112 -4.97 -8.92 1.77
C VAL A 112 -5.16 -7.53 2.38
N LEU A 113 -4.10 -7.02 3.00
CA LEU A 113 -4.10 -5.74 3.71
C LEU A 113 -3.42 -4.69 2.84
N TYR A 114 -4.06 -3.52 2.70
CA TYR A 114 -3.58 -2.43 1.87
C TYR A 114 -3.41 -1.14 2.66
N LEU A 115 -2.46 -0.33 2.20
CA LEU A 115 -2.36 1.09 2.48
C LEU A 115 -2.42 1.84 1.14
N ASN A 116 -3.45 2.67 0.97
CA ASN A 116 -3.59 3.54 -0.18
C ASN A 116 -3.11 4.93 0.21
N ILE A 117 -2.00 5.36 -0.36
CA ILE A 117 -1.41 6.67 -0.09
C ILE A 117 -1.82 7.59 -1.23
N ARG A 118 -2.52 8.66 -0.90
CA ARG A 118 -3.04 9.62 -1.86
C ARG A 118 -2.61 11.04 -1.48
N TYR A 119 -1.95 11.70 -2.40
CA TYR A 119 -1.60 13.11 -2.32
C TYR A 119 -2.26 13.86 -3.47
N GLU A 120 -2.99 14.92 -3.16
CA GLU A 120 -3.66 15.78 -4.11
C GLU A 120 -3.94 17.13 -3.46
N ASP A 121 -3.78 18.24 -4.20
CA ASP A 121 -4.03 19.60 -3.72
C ASP A 121 -3.36 19.96 -2.38
N GLY A 122 -2.12 19.52 -2.20
CA GLY A 122 -1.36 19.78 -0.97
C GLY A 122 -1.78 18.93 0.23
N THR A 123 -2.78 18.06 0.08
CA THR A 123 -3.30 17.20 1.14
C THR A 123 -2.87 15.75 0.92
N LEU A 124 -2.44 15.09 1.98
CA LEU A 124 -2.02 13.70 1.94
C LEU A 124 -2.87 12.85 2.87
N TYR A 125 -3.37 11.73 2.35
CA TYR A 125 -4.09 10.71 3.10
C TYR A 125 -3.38 9.37 3.01
N CYS A 126 -3.38 8.63 4.12
CA CYS A 126 -3.08 7.22 4.18
C CYS A 126 -4.39 6.47 4.51
N ILE A 127 -4.87 5.66 3.58
CA ILE A 127 -6.17 5.01 3.67
C ILE A 127 -5.94 3.51 3.82
N THR A 128 -6.46 2.92 4.90
CA THR A 128 -6.42 1.48 5.11
C THR A 128 -7.40 0.79 4.18
N GLY A 129 -7.04 -0.39 3.70
CA GLY A 129 -7.90 -1.21 2.87
C GLY A 129 -7.75 -2.68 3.23
N LEU A 130 -8.79 -3.45 2.98
CA LEU A 130 -8.84 -4.88 3.26
C LEU A 130 -9.54 -5.60 2.11
N SER A 131 -9.00 -6.73 1.69
CA SER A 131 -9.68 -7.68 0.81
C SER A 131 -9.70 -9.06 1.45
N LEU A 132 -10.89 -9.64 1.55
CA LEU A 132 -11.12 -11.00 2.02
C LEU A 132 -11.52 -11.89 0.84
N ASN A 133 -11.02 -13.11 0.83
CA ASN A 133 -11.41 -14.14 -0.14
C ASN A 133 -12.61 -14.98 0.32
N PHE A 134 -13.22 -14.60 1.45
CA PHE A 134 -14.39 -15.24 2.04
C PHE A 134 -15.37 -14.18 2.57
N PHE A 135 -16.64 -14.57 2.65
CA PHE A 135 -17.66 -13.69 3.23
C PHE A 135 -17.68 -13.80 4.75
N THR A 136 -17.68 -12.68 5.43
CA THR A 136 -17.87 -12.59 6.90
C THR A 136 -18.63 -11.33 7.26
N LEU A 137 -19.42 -11.41 8.32
CA LEU A 137 -20.05 -10.27 8.97
C LEU A 137 -19.17 -9.71 10.12
N ASP A 138 -18.14 -10.45 10.49
CA ASP A 138 -17.18 -10.04 11.52
C ASP A 138 -16.23 -8.97 10.95
N LYS A 139 -16.29 -7.78 11.53
CA LYS A 139 -15.46 -6.63 11.14
C LYS A 139 -14.21 -6.47 12.01
N THR A 140 -13.89 -7.43 12.87
CA THR A 140 -12.76 -7.35 13.79
C THR A 140 -11.44 -7.14 13.05
N ILE A 141 -11.20 -7.87 11.96
CA ILE A 141 -9.97 -7.72 11.15
C ILE A 141 -9.89 -6.32 10.54
N GLU A 142 -11.00 -5.81 10.00
CA GLU A 142 -11.07 -4.48 9.39
C GLU A 142 -10.77 -3.39 10.42
N GLN A 143 -11.46 -3.42 11.56
CA GLN A 143 -11.29 -2.44 12.63
C GLN A 143 -9.87 -2.46 13.21
N GLU A 144 -9.30 -3.64 13.38
CA GLU A 144 -7.95 -3.79 13.90
C GLU A 144 -6.90 -3.33 12.89
N TRP A 145 -7.13 -3.56 11.58
CA TRP A 145 -6.26 -3.03 10.54
C TRP A 145 -6.32 -1.51 10.48
N ASP A 146 -7.51 -0.92 10.63
CA ASP A 146 -7.70 0.53 10.70
C ASP A 146 -6.91 1.12 11.88
N ARG A 147 -7.01 0.51 13.06
CA ARG A 147 -6.25 0.89 14.26
C ARG A 147 -4.74 0.74 14.04
N GLN A 148 -4.31 -0.37 13.40
CA GLN A 148 -2.90 -0.62 13.13
C GLN A 148 -2.31 0.39 12.16
N GLY A 149 -3.08 0.90 11.19
CA GLY A 149 -2.66 1.97 10.29
C GLY A 149 -2.30 3.25 11.06
N GLU A 150 -3.12 3.65 12.03
CA GLU A 150 -2.80 4.81 12.88
C GLU A 150 -1.57 4.57 13.78
N VAL A 151 -1.49 3.37 14.38
CA VAL A 151 -0.34 3.00 15.23
C VAL A 151 0.96 3.07 14.44
N LEU A 152 0.97 2.50 13.24
CA LEU A 152 2.13 2.51 12.34
C LEU A 152 2.64 3.94 12.07
N LEU A 153 1.73 4.86 11.77
CA LEU A 153 2.08 6.25 11.50
C LEU A 153 2.61 6.96 12.76
N LYS A 154 2.00 6.71 13.92
CA LYS A 154 2.44 7.27 15.20
C LYS A 154 3.82 6.75 15.61
N GLU A 155 4.10 5.46 15.40
CA GLU A 155 5.42 4.85 15.66
C GLU A 155 6.52 5.46 14.77
N MET A 156 6.16 5.89 13.56
CA MET A 156 7.07 6.63 12.66
C MET A 156 7.24 8.10 13.07
N GLY A 157 6.57 8.56 14.12
CA GLY A 157 6.58 9.97 14.54
C GLY A 157 5.81 10.92 13.63
N ILE A 158 4.84 10.41 12.87
CA ILE A 158 4.04 11.19 11.93
C ILE A 158 2.80 11.74 12.62
N ALA A 159 2.65 13.06 12.61
CA ALA A 159 1.42 13.70 13.07
C ALA A 159 0.29 13.44 12.07
N CYS A 160 -0.79 12.81 12.56
CA CYS A 160 -1.92 12.41 11.73
C CYS A 160 -3.24 12.46 12.51
N THR A 161 -4.34 12.63 11.79
CA THR A 161 -5.71 12.64 12.34
C THR A 161 -6.56 11.62 11.60
N GLY A 162 -7.09 10.62 12.31
CA GLY A 162 -8.00 9.63 11.74
C GLY A 162 -9.39 10.24 11.51
N GLN A 163 -9.97 10.02 10.33
CA GLN A 163 -11.35 10.36 10.01
C GLN A 163 -12.12 9.07 9.76
N GLN A 164 -13.03 8.72 10.67
CA GLN A 164 -13.98 7.63 10.45
C GLN A 164 -15.11 8.09 9.55
N GLY A 165 -15.45 7.30 8.53
CA GLY A 165 -16.62 7.54 7.67
C GLY A 165 -16.34 8.43 6.47
N PHE A 166 -15.39 8.08 5.64
CA PHE A 166 -15.19 8.74 4.34
C PHE A 166 -16.27 8.30 3.35
N SER A 167 -17.00 9.28 2.78
CA SER A 167 -18.05 9.09 1.79
C SER A 167 -17.49 8.52 0.47
N SER A 168 -18.33 7.79 -0.24
CA SER A 168 -18.13 6.98 -1.44
C SER A 168 -17.36 7.58 -2.64
N SER A 169 -16.97 8.83 -2.61
CA SER A 169 -16.20 9.46 -3.70
C SER A 169 -14.73 9.02 -3.79
N LEU A 170 -14.24 8.24 -2.80
CA LEU A 170 -12.90 7.64 -2.83
C LEU A 170 -12.91 6.11 -3.07
N GLU A 171 -14.10 5.51 -3.19
CA GLU A 171 -14.25 4.06 -3.46
C GLU A 171 -13.80 3.62 -4.85
N GLU A 172 -13.65 4.54 -5.80
CA GLU A 172 -13.06 4.24 -7.12
C GLU A 172 -11.57 3.83 -7.06
N ALA A 173 -10.94 3.87 -5.89
CA ALA A 173 -9.52 3.53 -5.70
C ALA A 173 -9.24 2.05 -5.40
N VAL A 174 -10.27 1.21 -5.24
CA VAL A 174 -10.10 -0.25 -5.15
C VAL A 174 -10.48 -0.85 -6.49
N PRO A 175 -9.52 -1.32 -7.32
CA PRO A 175 -9.87 -1.94 -8.59
C PRO A 175 -10.72 -3.18 -8.33
N PRO A 176 -11.79 -3.42 -9.13
CA PRO A 176 -12.55 -4.65 -9.04
C PRO A 176 -11.61 -5.84 -9.31
N LEU A 177 -11.77 -6.88 -8.52
CA LEU A 177 -11.10 -8.16 -8.74
C LEU A 177 -11.58 -8.74 -10.08
N THR A 178 -10.91 -8.42 -11.17
CA THR A 178 -11.08 -9.14 -12.43
C THR A 178 -10.36 -10.48 -12.30
N GLY A 179 -11.04 -11.43 -11.67
CA GLY A 179 -10.83 -12.85 -11.91
C GLY A 179 -11.34 -13.16 -13.31
N GLY A 180 -10.44 -13.46 -14.23
CA GLY A 180 -10.74 -13.81 -15.59
C GLY A 180 -9.55 -14.53 -16.20
N GLU A 181 -9.30 -15.76 -15.74
CA GLU A 181 -8.63 -16.75 -16.56
C GLU A 181 -9.54 -17.02 -17.77
N ARG A 182 -9.17 -16.54 -18.93
CA ARG A 182 -9.59 -17.15 -20.17
C ARG A 182 -8.50 -18.12 -20.63
N THR A 183 -8.75 -19.39 -20.37
CA THR A 183 -8.19 -20.50 -21.12
C THR A 183 -8.76 -20.41 -22.54
N GLU A 184 -7.93 -20.12 -23.51
CA GLU A 184 -8.19 -20.46 -24.91
C GLU A 184 -7.02 -21.28 -25.45
N GLY A 185 -7.41 -22.38 -26.10
CA GLY A 185 -6.75 -23.50 -26.66
C GLY A 185 -5.76 -23.29 -27.79
#